data_e2dcb293308e3ea5e508e44e5a6e1290
#
_entry.id   e2dcb293308e3ea5e508e44e5a6e1290
#
_cell.length_a   1.000
_cell.length_b   1.000
_cell.length_c   1.000
_cell.angle_alpha   90.00
_cell.angle_beta   90.00
_cell.angle_gamma   90.00
#
_symmetry.space_group_name_H-M   'P 1'
#
loop_
_entity.id
_entity.type
_entity.pdbx_description
1 polymer ?
#
loop_
_entity_poly.entity_id
_entity_poly.type
_entity_poly.pdbx_seq_one_letter_code
_entity_poly.pdbx_strand_id
1 'polypeptide(L)'
;MEEKKCYLAGKMSGLTFDEMNGWRTDLIPKLKEIASVKDCKIKIINPVDYYNFKNPTHKREEEVEDFDLQQVLSSQLMVIKLKGFDTSPGTIIEYCKGSMKNDLVILGLGTKEEEENLHPWLKRYIRRIENDEDKLCDYIRDYVLI
;
A
#
# COMPACT_ATOMS: atom_id res chain seq x y z
N MET A 1 7.56 -13.36 18.58
CA MET A 1 7.40 -13.15 17.12
C MET A 1 7.05 -11.70 16.87
N GLU A 2 7.88 -11.01 16.11
CA GLU A 2 7.64 -9.60 15.78
C GLU A 2 6.53 -9.47 14.74
N GLU A 3 5.65 -8.49 14.92
CA GLU A 3 4.60 -8.19 13.95
C GLU A 3 5.03 -7.04 13.04
N LYS A 4 4.87 -7.23 11.76
CA LYS A 4 5.03 -6.17 10.75
C LYS A 4 3.65 -5.76 10.24
N LYS A 5 3.44 -4.47 10.08
CA LYS A 5 2.21 -3.95 9.46
C LYS A 5 2.50 -3.50 8.04
N CYS A 6 1.63 -3.89 7.13
CA CYS A 6 1.71 -3.54 5.71
C CYS A 6 0.45 -2.77 5.30
N TYR A 7 0.63 -1.57 4.80
CA TYR A 7 -0.46 -0.73 4.30
C TYR A 7 -0.53 -0.81 2.77
N LEU A 8 -1.70 -1.12 2.25
CA LEU A 8 -1.93 -1.24 0.81
C LEU A 8 -2.55 0.06 0.30
N ALA A 9 -1.72 0.91 -0.31
CA ALA A 9 -2.12 2.21 -0.81
C ALA A 9 -2.46 2.17 -2.29
N GLY A 10 -3.51 2.87 -2.69
CA GLY A 10 -3.90 2.96 -4.09
C GLY A 10 -5.18 3.75 -4.26
N LYS A 11 -5.38 4.24 -5.48
CA LYS A 11 -6.56 5.03 -5.82
C LYS A 11 -7.84 4.24 -5.54
N MET A 12 -8.82 4.91 -4.96
CA MET A 12 -10.15 4.34 -4.69
C MET A 12 -11.25 5.17 -5.34
N SER A 13 -11.19 6.49 -5.23
CA SER A 13 -12.22 7.38 -5.76
C SER A 13 -12.39 7.26 -7.27
N GLY A 14 -13.63 7.14 -7.73
CA GLY A 14 -13.95 7.06 -9.16
C GLY A 14 -13.71 5.69 -9.79
N LEU A 15 -13.29 4.71 -9.01
CA LEU A 15 -13.09 3.33 -9.48
C LEU A 15 -14.27 2.44 -9.07
N THR A 16 -14.49 1.35 -9.82
CA THR A 16 -15.40 0.30 -9.40
C THR A 16 -14.81 -0.43 -8.19
N PHE A 17 -15.63 -1.18 -7.47
CA PHE A 17 -15.14 -1.97 -6.32
C PHE A 17 -14.03 -2.94 -6.73
N ASP A 18 -14.20 -3.64 -7.87
CA ASP A 18 -13.18 -4.58 -8.35
C ASP A 18 -11.89 -3.87 -8.74
N GLU A 19 -11.98 -2.69 -9.36
CA GLU A 19 -10.79 -1.92 -9.72
C GLU A 19 -10.00 -1.47 -8.49
N MET A 20 -10.71 -1.05 -7.42
CA MET A 20 -10.03 -0.57 -6.22
C MET A 20 -9.54 -1.71 -5.33
N ASN A 21 -10.18 -2.87 -5.35
CA ASN A 21 -9.91 -3.93 -4.38
C ASN A 21 -9.30 -5.21 -5.00
N GLY A 22 -9.44 -5.43 -6.31
CA GLY A 22 -8.98 -6.67 -6.94
C GLY A 22 -7.51 -6.96 -6.73
N TRP A 23 -6.65 -5.96 -6.95
CA TRP A 23 -5.21 -6.12 -6.75
C TRP A 23 -4.85 -6.37 -5.28
N ARG A 24 -5.62 -5.81 -4.36
CA ARG A 24 -5.42 -6.01 -2.91
C ARG A 24 -5.77 -7.44 -2.51
N THR A 25 -6.92 -7.94 -2.96
CA THR A 25 -7.35 -9.31 -2.66
C THR A 25 -6.44 -10.36 -3.29
N ASP A 26 -5.81 -10.04 -4.42
CA ASP A 26 -4.83 -10.94 -5.06
C ASP A 26 -3.50 -10.96 -4.30
N LEU A 27 -3.06 -9.81 -3.81
CA LEU A 27 -1.77 -9.67 -3.14
C LEU A 27 -1.78 -10.19 -1.70
N ILE A 28 -2.87 -10.00 -0.97
CA ILE A 28 -2.96 -10.33 0.45
C ILE A 28 -2.57 -11.79 0.77
N PRO A 29 -3.12 -12.82 0.08
CA PRO A 29 -2.74 -14.19 0.36
C PRO A 29 -1.25 -14.45 0.14
N LYS A 30 -0.66 -13.83 -0.88
CA LYS A 30 0.76 -13.98 -1.21
C LYS A 30 1.65 -13.39 -0.10
N LEU A 31 1.26 -12.23 0.42
CA LEU A 31 1.97 -11.62 1.55
C LEU A 31 1.90 -12.47 2.81
N LYS A 32 0.74 -13.06 3.08
CA LYS A 32 0.57 -13.96 4.23
C LYS A 32 1.43 -15.21 4.09
N GLU A 33 1.53 -15.75 2.89
CA GLU A 33 2.33 -16.93 2.61
C GLU A 33 3.83 -16.68 2.87
N ILE A 34 4.38 -15.59 2.33
CA ILE A 34 5.80 -15.28 2.55
C ILE A 34 6.10 -14.96 4.01
N ALA A 35 5.18 -14.33 4.71
CA ALA A 35 5.33 -14.07 6.14
C ALA A 35 5.38 -15.39 6.93
N SER A 36 4.54 -16.35 6.57
CA SER A 36 4.54 -17.68 7.17
C SER A 36 5.88 -18.40 6.96
N VAL A 37 6.42 -18.32 5.75
CA VAL A 37 7.74 -18.93 5.43
C VAL A 37 8.84 -18.31 6.29
N LYS A 38 8.78 -17.01 6.55
CA LYS A 38 9.78 -16.30 7.36
C LYS A 38 9.50 -16.36 8.86
N ASP A 39 8.47 -17.09 9.26
CA ASP A 39 8.02 -17.15 10.65
C ASP A 39 7.80 -15.73 11.23
N CYS A 40 7.23 -14.87 10.40
CA CYS A 40 6.95 -13.48 10.72
C CYS A 40 5.43 -13.29 10.77
N LYS A 41 4.96 -12.51 11.74
CA LYS A 41 3.55 -12.15 11.81
C LYS A 41 3.34 -10.86 11.01
N ILE A 42 2.42 -10.89 10.05
CA ILE A 42 2.09 -9.71 9.24
C ILE A 42 0.64 -9.31 9.44
N LYS A 43 0.42 -8.03 9.68
CA LYS A 43 -0.91 -7.42 9.71
C LYS A 43 -1.07 -6.56 8.46
N ILE A 44 -2.01 -6.92 7.62
CA ILE A 44 -2.24 -6.21 6.35
C ILE A 44 -3.41 -5.25 6.54
N ILE A 45 -3.17 -3.98 6.27
CA ILE A 45 -4.17 -2.92 6.33
C ILE A 45 -4.66 -2.65 4.92
N ASN A 46 -5.89 -3.05 4.65
CA ASN A 46 -6.57 -2.75 3.40
C ASN A 46 -7.66 -1.71 3.68
N PRO A 47 -7.50 -0.45 3.23
CA PRO A 47 -8.49 0.60 3.52
C PRO A 47 -9.91 0.26 3.07
N VAL A 48 -10.05 -0.59 2.05
CA VAL A 48 -11.36 -1.02 1.56
C VAL A 48 -12.13 -1.80 2.62
N ASP A 49 -11.44 -2.51 3.52
CA ASP A 49 -12.08 -3.38 4.51
C ASP A 49 -12.81 -2.60 5.61
N TYR A 50 -12.32 -1.42 5.98
CA TYR A 50 -12.90 -0.68 7.10
C TYR A 50 -13.76 0.52 6.66
N TYR A 51 -13.74 0.89 5.39
CA TYR A 51 -14.56 1.99 4.90
C TYR A 51 -16.00 1.50 4.67
N ASN A 52 -16.95 2.17 5.32
CA ASN A 52 -18.36 1.84 5.15
C ASN A 52 -18.91 2.62 3.95
N PHE A 53 -19.01 1.98 2.79
CA PHE A 53 -19.45 2.59 1.55
C PHE A 53 -20.96 2.89 1.52
N LYS A 54 -21.75 2.19 2.35
CA LYS A 54 -23.22 2.32 2.34
C LYS A 54 -23.69 3.41 3.30
N ASN A 55 -23.19 3.38 4.53
CA ASN A 55 -23.60 4.29 5.60
C ASN A 55 -22.36 4.77 6.36
N PRO A 56 -21.55 5.66 5.75
CA PRO A 56 -20.35 6.13 6.43
C PRO A 56 -20.71 6.88 7.71
N THR A 57 -19.99 6.59 8.78
CA THR A 57 -20.20 7.23 10.09
C THR A 57 -19.41 8.52 10.24
N HIS A 58 -18.41 8.72 9.40
CA HIS A 58 -17.64 9.97 9.43
C HIS A 58 -18.49 11.14 8.92
N LYS A 59 -18.22 12.33 9.45
CA LYS A 59 -18.92 13.57 9.08
C LYS A 59 -18.08 14.44 8.15
N ARG A 60 -16.75 14.33 8.24
CA ARG A 60 -15.83 15.13 7.43
C ARG A 60 -14.76 14.22 6.85
N GLU A 61 -14.26 14.58 5.67
CA GLU A 61 -13.20 13.81 5.01
C GLU A 61 -11.92 13.77 5.82
N GLU A 62 -11.64 14.79 6.65
CA GLU A 62 -10.47 14.82 7.52
C GLU A 62 -10.44 13.64 8.49
N GLU A 63 -11.59 13.13 8.90
CA GLU A 63 -11.65 11.98 9.80
C GLU A 63 -11.12 10.71 9.11
N VAL A 64 -11.43 10.54 7.83
CA VAL A 64 -10.93 9.41 7.03
C VAL A 64 -9.43 9.57 6.79
N GLU A 65 -8.99 10.76 6.42
CA GLU A 65 -7.57 11.06 6.21
C GLU A 65 -6.75 10.78 7.47
N ASP A 66 -7.22 11.29 8.63
CA ASP A 66 -6.52 11.08 9.90
C ASP A 66 -6.40 9.61 10.24
N PHE A 67 -7.47 8.83 10.05
CA PHE A 67 -7.46 7.40 10.33
C PHE A 67 -6.49 6.65 9.41
N ASP A 68 -6.56 6.93 8.11
CA ASP A 68 -5.67 6.30 7.13
C ASP A 68 -4.20 6.64 7.42
N LEU A 69 -3.91 7.92 7.75
CA LEU A 69 -2.55 8.32 8.08
C LEU A 69 -2.02 7.65 9.34
N GLN A 70 -2.88 7.42 10.34
CA GLN A 70 -2.47 6.64 11.51
C GLN A 70 -2.07 5.22 11.12
N GLN A 71 -2.78 4.59 10.19
CA GLN A 71 -2.41 3.27 9.71
C GLN A 71 -1.08 3.29 8.96
N VAL A 72 -0.87 4.28 8.10
CA VAL A 72 0.39 4.45 7.37
C VAL A 72 1.56 4.64 8.35
N LEU A 73 1.42 5.55 9.30
CA LEU A 73 2.49 5.91 10.23
C LEU A 73 2.81 4.79 11.23
N SER A 74 1.90 3.86 11.44
CA SER A 74 2.15 2.69 12.28
C SER A 74 2.64 1.47 11.49
N SER A 75 2.81 1.59 10.18
CA SER A 75 3.23 0.49 9.30
C SER A 75 4.75 0.48 9.09
N GLN A 76 5.30 -0.68 8.75
CA GLN A 76 6.70 -0.87 8.37
C GLN A 76 6.86 -1.13 6.87
N LEU A 77 5.76 -1.43 6.20
CA LEU A 77 5.75 -1.67 4.76
C LEU A 77 4.52 -0.97 4.15
N MET A 78 4.73 -0.30 3.02
CA MET A 78 3.65 0.25 2.21
C MET A 78 3.83 -0.26 0.78
N VAL A 79 2.79 -0.83 0.21
CA VAL A 79 2.76 -1.19 -1.21
C VAL A 79 1.80 -0.24 -1.90
N ILE A 80 2.29 0.45 -2.93
CA ILE A 80 1.50 1.41 -3.70
C ILE A 80 1.18 0.83 -5.07
N LYS A 81 -0.09 0.78 -5.43
CA LYS A 81 -0.51 0.48 -6.79
C LYS A 81 -0.26 1.71 -7.65
N LEU A 82 0.64 1.62 -8.63
CA LEU A 82 1.05 2.78 -9.43
C LEU A 82 -0.07 3.30 -10.32
N LYS A 83 -0.95 2.42 -10.81
CA LYS A 83 -2.07 2.84 -11.64
C LYS A 83 -2.96 3.79 -10.87
N GLY A 84 -3.08 5.03 -11.35
CA GLY A 84 -3.89 6.06 -10.71
C GLY A 84 -3.24 6.77 -9.53
N PHE A 85 -2.01 6.40 -9.16
CA PHE A 85 -1.30 7.04 -8.05
C PHE A 85 -1.15 8.55 -8.25
N ASP A 86 -0.72 8.96 -9.44
CA ASP A 86 -0.47 10.37 -9.78
C ASP A 86 -1.74 11.23 -9.83
N THR A 87 -2.91 10.63 -9.85
CA THR A 87 -4.20 11.33 -9.85
C THR A 87 -5.01 11.10 -8.58
N SER A 88 -4.39 10.54 -7.56
CA SER A 88 -5.04 10.23 -6.28
C SER A 88 -4.44 11.07 -5.16
N PRO A 89 -5.07 12.21 -4.81
CA PRO A 89 -4.54 13.07 -3.73
C PRO A 89 -4.35 12.33 -2.41
N GLY A 90 -5.28 11.45 -2.05
CA GLY A 90 -5.17 10.66 -0.82
C GLY A 90 -3.94 9.77 -0.81
N THR A 91 -3.71 9.03 -1.91
CA THR A 91 -2.54 8.15 -2.02
C THR A 91 -1.24 8.96 -2.00
N ILE A 92 -1.21 10.11 -2.66
CA ILE A 92 -0.04 11.00 -2.67
C ILE A 92 0.26 11.49 -1.25
N ILE A 93 -0.75 11.92 -0.51
CA ILE A 93 -0.57 12.40 0.87
C ILE A 93 -0.06 11.26 1.77
N GLU A 94 -0.64 10.07 1.67
CA GLU A 94 -0.19 8.89 2.40
C GLU A 94 1.27 8.57 2.10
N TYR A 95 1.65 8.61 0.84
CA TYR A 95 3.02 8.39 0.39
C TYR A 95 3.98 9.45 0.96
N CYS A 96 3.61 10.72 0.84
CA CYS A 96 4.47 11.81 1.32
C CYS A 96 4.68 11.74 2.83
N LYS A 97 3.62 11.49 3.58
CA LYS A 97 3.72 11.36 5.03
C LYS A 97 4.52 10.12 5.42
N GLY A 98 4.27 9.00 4.75
CA GLY A 98 4.99 7.75 5.00
C GLY A 98 6.47 7.86 4.68
N SER A 99 6.85 8.63 3.65
CA SER A 99 8.25 8.80 3.26
C SER A 99 9.10 9.52 4.32
N MET A 100 8.46 10.21 5.25
CA MET A 100 9.14 10.88 6.35
C MET A 100 9.43 9.93 7.52
N LYS A 101 8.89 8.74 7.49
CA LYS A 101 9.06 7.75 8.55
C LYS A 101 10.30 6.91 8.30
N ASN A 102 11.16 6.76 9.32
CA ASN A 102 12.47 6.10 9.15
C ASN A 102 12.38 4.59 8.89
N ASP A 103 11.39 3.92 9.47
CA ASP A 103 11.27 2.47 9.40
C ASP A 103 10.19 1.97 8.43
N LEU A 104 9.71 2.83 7.55
CA LEU A 104 8.73 2.45 6.54
C LEU A 104 9.43 2.19 5.20
N VAL A 105 9.30 0.96 4.70
CA VAL A 105 9.74 0.59 3.36
C VAL A 105 8.57 0.81 2.40
N ILE A 106 8.79 1.56 1.33
CA ILE A 106 7.77 1.85 0.32
C ILE A 106 8.13 1.13 -0.97
N LEU A 107 7.20 0.32 -1.47
CA LEU A 107 7.34 -0.44 -2.69
C LEU A 107 6.20 -0.11 -3.64
N GLY A 108 6.44 -0.26 -4.93
CA GLY A 108 5.45 -0.01 -5.97
C GLY A 108 5.09 -1.27 -6.73
N LEU A 109 3.82 -1.40 -7.07
CA LEU A 109 3.29 -2.45 -7.94
C LEU A 109 2.70 -1.79 -9.18
N GLY A 110 3.31 -2.02 -10.34
CA GLY A 110 2.86 -1.40 -11.58
C GLY A 110 3.65 -1.88 -12.78
N THR A 111 3.13 -1.57 -13.96
CA THR A 111 3.78 -1.91 -15.21
C THR A 111 5.03 -1.04 -15.43
N LYS A 112 5.89 -1.48 -16.36
CA LYS A 112 7.06 -0.70 -16.74
C LYS A 112 6.66 0.67 -17.31
N GLU A 113 5.58 0.72 -18.06
CA GLU A 113 5.05 1.98 -18.60
C GLU A 113 4.58 2.91 -17.48
N GLU A 114 3.87 2.38 -16.51
CA GLU A 114 3.44 3.16 -15.33
C GLU A 114 4.64 3.69 -14.54
N GLU A 115 5.68 2.88 -14.40
CA GLU A 115 6.92 3.30 -13.74
C GLU A 115 7.61 4.43 -14.53
N GLU A 116 7.74 4.28 -15.83
CA GLU A 116 8.40 5.26 -16.70
C GLU A 116 7.67 6.59 -16.74
N ASN A 117 6.32 6.55 -16.67
CA ASN A 117 5.50 7.76 -16.74
C ASN A 117 5.28 8.42 -15.38
N LEU A 118 5.70 7.78 -14.30
CA LEU A 118 5.55 8.33 -12.96
C LEU A 118 6.51 9.51 -12.78
N HIS A 119 6.00 10.63 -12.26
CA HIS A 119 6.80 11.81 -11.99
C HIS A 119 7.99 11.47 -11.08
N PRO A 120 9.21 11.97 -11.38
CA PRO A 120 10.41 11.64 -10.59
C PRO A 120 10.26 11.90 -9.08
N TRP A 121 9.56 12.93 -8.69
CA TRP A 121 9.32 13.22 -7.27
C TRP A 121 8.46 12.15 -6.61
N LEU A 122 7.52 11.58 -7.35
CA LEU A 122 6.69 10.47 -6.84
C LEU A 122 7.44 9.15 -6.80
N LYS A 123 8.50 8.98 -7.60
CA LYS A 123 9.35 7.80 -7.54
C LYS A 123 10.40 7.87 -6.42
N ARG A 124 10.69 9.06 -5.94
CA ARG A 124 11.87 9.35 -5.12
C ARG A 124 12.07 8.42 -3.92
N TYR A 125 10.99 8.07 -3.23
CA TYR A 125 11.04 7.29 -2.00
C TYR A 125 10.52 5.88 -2.16
N ILE A 126 10.24 5.44 -3.39
CA ILE A 126 9.86 4.07 -3.68
C ILE A 126 11.14 3.27 -3.89
N ARG A 127 11.38 2.31 -2.99
CA ARG A 127 12.64 1.54 -2.99
C ARG A 127 12.72 0.57 -4.18
N ARG A 128 11.59 -0.05 -4.52
CA ARG A 128 11.53 -1.04 -5.59
C ARG A 128 10.16 -1.01 -6.24
N ILE A 129 10.13 -1.12 -7.58
CA ILE A 129 8.89 -1.24 -8.33
C ILE A 129 8.95 -2.55 -9.09
N GLU A 130 7.91 -3.36 -8.96
CA GLU A 130 7.75 -4.61 -9.69
C GLU A 130 6.40 -4.65 -10.39
N ASN A 131 6.35 -5.26 -11.56
CA ASN A 131 5.12 -5.51 -12.29
C ASN A 131 4.49 -6.85 -11.87
N ASP A 132 5.32 -7.79 -11.49
CA ASP A 132 4.93 -9.15 -11.12
C ASP A 132 4.77 -9.23 -9.59
N GLU A 133 3.58 -9.64 -9.14
CA GLU A 133 3.29 -9.77 -7.72
C GLU A 133 4.22 -10.78 -7.03
N ASP A 134 4.58 -11.87 -7.72
CA ASP A 134 5.46 -12.89 -7.15
C ASP A 134 6.86 -12.35 -6.94
N LYS A 135 7.36 -11.55 -7.91
CA LYS A 135 8.67 -10.89 -7.78
C LYS A 135 8.66 -9.85 -6.67
N LEU A 136 7.56 -9.12 -6.53
CA LEU A 136 7.41 -8.17 -5.42
C LEU A 136 7.45 -8.91 -4.07
N CYS A 137 6.74 -10.02 -3.97
CA CYS A 137 6.72 -10.84 -2.77
C CYS A 137 8.09 -11.46 -2.47
N ASP A 138 8.84 -11.88 -3.49
CA ASP A 138 10.21 -12.38 -3.30
C ASP A 138 11.10 -11.29 -2.70
N TYR A 139 10.99 -10.08 -3.20
CA TYR A 139 11.73 -8.94 -2.65
C TYR A 139 11.36 -8.66 -1.19
N ILE A 140 10.06 -8.68 -0.89
CA ILE A 140 9.57 -8.47 0.48
C ILE A 140 10.10 -9.54 1.42
N ARG A 141 10.05 -10.81 1.00
CA ARG A 141 10.55 -11.93 1.78
C ARG A 141 12.04 -11.75 2.12
N ASP A 142 12.83 -11.34 1.14
CA ASP A 142 14.28 -11.34 1.29
C ASP A 142 14.83 -10.05 1.91
N TYR A 143 14.19 -8.93 1.70
CA TYR A 143 14.73 -7.62 2.07
C TYR A 143 13.84 -6.78 3.01
N VAL A 144 12.66 -7.26 3.36
CA VAL A 144 11.75 -6.55 4.27
C VAL A 144 11.41 -7.38 5.50
N LEU A 145 11.09 -8.64 5.33
CA LEU A 145 10.69 -9.56 6.42
C LEU A 145 11.90 -10.27 7.02
N ILE A 146 12.89 -9.53 7.40
CA ILE A 146 14.10 -10.13 7.99
C ILE A 146 13.90 -10.34 9.49
#